data_035725ae04ff1158fac5d6632ab41ce1
#
_entry.id   035725ae04ff1158fac5d6632ab41ce1
#
_cell.length_a   1.000
_cell.length_b   1.000
_cell.length_c   1.000
_cell.angle_alpha   90.00
_cell.angle_beta   90.00
_cell.angle_gamma   90.00
#
_symmetry.space_group_name_H-M   'P 1'
#
loop_
_entity.id
_entity.type
_entity.pdbx_description
1 polymer ?
#
loop_
_entity_poly.entity_id
_entity_poly.type
_entity_poly.pdbx_seq_one_letter_code
_entity_poly.pdbx_strand_id
1 'polypeptide(L)'
;MDQSITEFQKRRADNIIWNCAGDYSFAPDFKAYDSSGGVDFYWNIIFGSARRRYEYEKLEGLFSMLDRYRDSALYETIFWSALEPVLFETELSERPVLERIRPEAAETELKFDAGMTTDEIVDAAKRFFYERYGLYGNGRIRLGFRLPRLRRMTVDSFLQRGPLFLHEKGLYHGDVPGWNGEYTLSTKMNESQLRDFLETKFGRPIYPLEEVLRLEKQLCTGNHKFTHLFYTRGEVVELRGVYSTFEMHQRKRQAEVIADNRAQYQKNLPRNRLQISRLSTQIMNSILLHMQPAQVKANAGALDPALAWRAARLDDEKVFKRTENENAGDMSVDILLDASHSQVNRAAKISSQAYIIAEALARCRVPCRVMSFCSMSGFTVLRLFNDYASSADNSGIFDYYAEGCNRDGLAVRAAGNLMSRSPYEHKMLIVLSDVKPLDIAKIRKDEKDIGLSYDAVRALADTAHEVRRLRANGIPVLCVFTGEDENLPSARMVYGQDFVRIRDFSSFADAVGKLIIDQIKNRAV
;
A
#
# COMPACT_ATOMS: atom_id res chain seq x y z
N MET A 1 -8.43 -3.34 -10.91
CA MET A 1 -9.86 -3.33 -11.32
C MET A 1 -10.64 -3.90 -10.17
N ASP A 2 -11.34 -3.07 -9.40
CA ASP A 2 -12.46 -3.54 -8.61
C ASP A 2 -13.56 -3.92 -9.61
N GLN A 3 -13.53 -5.15 -10.10
CA GLN A 3 -14.70 -5.72 -10.74
C GLN A 3 -15.68 -5.99 -9.63
N SER A 4 -16.55 -5.01 -9.38
CA SER A 4 -17.71 -5.22 -8.53
C SER A 4 -18.48 -6.38 -9.13
N ILE A 5 -18.61 -7.48 -8.36
CA ILE A 5 -19.37 -8.66 -8.76
C ILE A 5 -20.77 -8.18 -9.13
N THR A 6 -21.16 -8.36 -10.39
CA THR A 6 -22.44 -7.89 -10.90
C THR A 6 -23.59 -8.73 -10.34
N GLU A 7 -24.80 -8.17 -10.29
CA GLU A 7 -25.99 -8.92 -9.90
C GLU A 7 -26.23 -10.14 -10.81
N PHE A 8 -25.80 -10.07 -12.06
CA PHE A 8 -25.83 -11.20 -12.97
C PHE A 8 -24.90 -12.35 -12.53
N GLN A 9 -23.68 -12.01 -12.09
CA GLN A 9 -22.73 -13.00 -11.58
C GLN A 9 -23.22 -13.63 -10.28
N LYS A 10 -23.79 -12.84 -9.38
CA LYS A 10 -24.40 -13.35 -8.14
C LYS A 10 -25.52 -14.35 -8.43
N ARG A 11 -26.47 -13.99 -9.29
CA ARG A 11 -27.54 -14.89 -9.70
C ARG A 11 -27.02 -16.15 -10.40
N ARG A 12 -25.95 -16.04 -11.17
CA ARG A 12 -25.33 -17.20 -11.82
C ARG A 12 -24.69 -18.14 -10.80
N ALA A 13 -24.03 -17.62 -9.77
CA ALA A 13 -23.48 -18.41 -8.67
C ALA A 13 -24.63 -19.09 -7.90
N ASP A 14 -25.70 -18.36 -7.57
CA ASP A 14 -26.89 -18.92 -6.92
C ASP A 14 -27.49 -20.08 -7.72
N ASN A 15 -27.64 -19.90 -9.03
CA ASN A 15 -28.20 -20.95 -9.91
C ASN A 15 -27.34 -22.22 -9.93
N ILE A 16 -26.02 -22.10 -9.90
CA ILE A 16 -25.11 -23.25 -9.84
C ILE A 16 -25.31 -24.01 -8.52
N ILE A 17 -25.35 -23.28 -7.40
CA ILE A 17 -25.53 -23.84 -6.06
C ILE A 17 -26.89 -24.54 -5.95
N TRP A 18 -27.98 -23.87 -6.34
CA TRP A 18 -29.33 -24.42 -6.31
C TRP A 18 -29.49 -25.65 -7.19
N ASN A 19 -28.96 -25.64 -8.42
CA ASN A 19 -28.98 -26.80 -9.30
C ASN A 19 -28.20 -27.98 -8.73
N CYS A 20 -27.10 -27.74 -8.00
CA CYS A 20 -26.34 -28.79 -7.36
C CYS A 20 -27.04 -29.30 -6.09
N ALA A 21 -27.61 -28.41 -5.29
CA ALA A 21 -28.38 -28.75 -4.10
C ALA A 21 -29.70 -29.46 -4.42
N GLY A 22 -30.29 -29.21 -5.60
CA GLY A 22 -31.64 -29.67 -5.95
C GLY A 22 -32.75 -28.92 -5.21
N ASP A 23 -32.42 -27.79 -4.60
CA ASP A 23 -33.33 -26.96 -3.81
C ASP A 23 -33.14 -25.48 -4.19
N TYR A 24 -34.25 -24.76 -4.39
CA TYR A 24 -34.27 -23.34 -4.81
C TYR A 24 -34.89 -22.45 -3.73
N SER A 25 -35.18 -22.99 -2.55
CA SER A 25 -35.95 -22.32 -1.51
C SER A 25 -35.10 -21.48 -0.55
N PHE A 26 -33.77 -21.59 -0.62
CA PHE A 26 -32.83 -20.91 0.28
C PHE A 26 -31.99 -19.85 -0.43
N ALA A 27 -31.45 -18.91 0.34
CA ALA A 27 -30.42 -17.99 -0.12
C ALA A 27 -29.03 -18.63 0.17
N PRO A 28 -28.14 -18.78 -0.84
CA PRO A 28 -26.82 -19.32 -0.61
C PRO A 28 -25.94 -18.39 0.24
N ASP A 29 -25.40 -18.90 1.37
CA ASP A 29 -24.55 -18.14 2.28
C ASP A 29 -23.13 -17.96 1.71
N PHE A 30 -22.63 -18.98 0.99
CA PHE A 30 -21.31 -18.97 0.37
C PHE A 30 -21.44 -18.97 -1.15
N LYS A 31 -20.65 -18.11 -1.80
CA LYS A 31 -20.53 -18.01 -3.26
C LYS A 31 -19.08 -17.85 -3.63
N ALA A 32 -18.61 -18.53 -4.65
CA ALA A 32 -17.24 -18.47 -5.09
C ALA A 32 -17.11 -17.76 -6.45
N TYR A 33 -16.05 -16.95 -6.54
CA TYR A 33 -15.69 -16.21 -7.75
C TYR A 33 -14.18 -16.37 -7.99
N ASP A 34 -13.76 -16.29 -9.23
CA ASP A 34 -12.35 -16.29 -9.59
C ASP A 34 -11.70 -14.91 -9.38
N SER A 35 -10.39 -14.82 -9.55
CA SER A 35 -9.62 -13.58 -9.38
C SER A 35 -10.01 -12.47 -10.38
N SER A 36 -10.71 -12.80 -11.46
CA SER A 36 -11.25 -11.86 -12.44
C SER A 36 -12.67 -11.38 -12.11
N GLY A 37 -13.27 -11.87 -11.01
CA GLY A 37 -14.67 -11.65 -10.65
C GLY A 37 -15.64 -12.54 -11.42
N GLY A 38 -15.16 -13.49 -12.23
CA GLY A 38 -15.97 -14.52 -12.86
C GLY A 38 -16.52 -15.52 -11.83
N VAL A 39 -17.61 -16.20 -12.14
CA VAL A 39 -18.20 -17.19 -11.23
C VAL A 39 -17.32 -18.44 -11.20
N ASP A 40 -16.80 -18.79 -10.04
CA ASP A 40 -16.07 -20.04 -9.84
C ASP A 40 -17.04 -21.23 -9.88
N PHE A 41 -16.97 -21.97 -10.96
CA PHE A 41 -17.90 -23.08 -11.20
C PHE A 41 -17.65 -24.24 -10.24
N TYR A 42 -16.38 -24.54 -9.92
CA TYR A 42 -15.99 -25.67 -9.09
C TYR A 42 -16.51 -25.53 -7.66
N TRP A 43 -16.13 -24.43 -6.99
CA TRP A 43 -16.49 -24.23 -5.59
C TRP A 43 -17.99 -24.01 -5.37
N ASN A 44 -18.69 -23.38 -6.32
CA ASN A 44 -20.14 -23.25 -6.20
C ASN A 44 -20.85 -24.62 -6.31
N ILE A 45 -20.32 -25.58 -7.05
CA ILE A 45 -20.80 -26.96 -7.03
C ILE A 45 -20.53 -27.61 -5.66
N ILE A 46 -19.34 -27.46 -5.11
CA ILE A 46 -19.00 -28.01 -3.79
C ILE A 46 -19.95 -27.46 -2.69
N PHE A 47 -20.26 -26.16 -2.71
CA PHE A 47 -21.23 -25.57 -1.77
C PHE A 47 -22.64 -26.14 -1.93
N GLY A 48 -23.09 -26.31 -3.17
CA GLY A 48 -24.38 -26.93 -3.45
C GLY A 48 -24.41 -28.40 -3.05
N SER A 49 -23.32 -29.14 -3.25
CA SER A 49 -23.18 -30.55 -2.84
C SER A 49 -23.24 -30.69 -1.32
N ALA A 50 -22.58 -29.81 -0.58
CA ALA A 50 -22.65 -29.78 0.88
C ALA A 50 -24.08 -29.60 1.37
N ARG A 51 -24.82 -28.68 0.75
CA ARG A 51 -26.23 -28.42 1.05
C ARG A 51 -27.12 -29.62 0.77
N ARG A 52 -26.87 -30.36 -0.30
CA ARG A 52 -27.62 -31.58 -0.65
C ARG A 52 -27.35 -32.73 0.30
N ARG A 53 -26.11 -32.86 0.80
CA ARG A 53 -25.64 -34.05 1.53
C ARG A 53 -25.81 -33.95 3.04
N TYR A 54 -25.70 -32.75 3.60
CA TYR A 54 -25.63 -32.53 5.04
C TYR A 54 -26.79 -31.68 5.54
N GLU A 55 -27.14 -31.83 6.81
CA GLU A 55 -28.08 -30.95 7.52
C GLU A 55 -27.46 -29.56 7.68
N TYR A 56 -27.73 -28.69 6.73
CA TYR A 56 -27.01 -27.43 6.59
C TYR A 56 -27.22 -26.47 7.75
N GLU A 57 -28.35 -26.50 8.43
CA GLU A 57 -28.63 -25.72 9.65
C GLU A 57 -27.57 -25.95 10.75
N LYS A 58 -27.07 -27.20 10.85
CA LYS A 58 -26.00 -27.54 11.80
C LYS A 58 -24.66 -26.94 11.37
N LEU A 59 -24.38 -26.89 10.08
CA LEU A 59 -23.19 -26.24 9.52
C LEU A 59 -23.27 -24.72 9.71
N GLU A 60 -24.44 -24.10 9.50
CA GLU A 60 -24.68 -22.68 9.82
C GLU A 60 -24.39 -22.37 11.29
N GLY A 61 -24.76 -23.27 12.20
CA GLY A 61 -24.42 -23.16 13.60
C GLY A 61 -22.91 -23.14 13.87
N LEU A 62 -22.14 -23.93 13.11
CA LEU A 62 -20.66 -23.91 13.16
C LEU A 62 -20.12 -22.59 12.60
N PHE A 63 -20.58 -22.15 11.43
CA PHE A 63 -20.15 -20.90 10.82
C PHE A 63 -20.50 -19.69 11.68
N SER A 64 -21.69 -19.65 12.27
CA SER A 64 -22.07 -18.61 13.23
C SER A 64 -21.21 -18.60 14.50
N MET A 65 -20.66 -19.75 14.88
CA MET A 65 -19.66 -19.83 15.95
C MET A 65 -18.31 -19.25 15.48
N LEU A 66 -17.86 -19.62 14.28
CA LEU A 66 -16.61 -19.15 13.70
C LEU A 66 -16.62 -17.63 13.44
N ASP A 67 -17.74 -17.08 13.02
CA ASP A 67 -17.96 -15.63 12.80
C ASP A 67 -17.67 -14.75 14.04
N ARG A 68 -17.67 -15.33 15.23
CA ARG A 68 -17.35 -14.59 16.47
C ARG A 68 -15.85 -14.31 16.63
N TYR A 69 -15.03 -14.94 15.80
CA TYR A 69 -13.58 -14.82 15.86
C TYR A 69 -13.06 -13.94 14.73
N ARG A 70 -11.94 -13.31 15.00
CA ARG A 70 -11.28 -12.37 14.08
C ARG A 70 -10.91 -13.01 12.75
N ASP A 71 -10.46 -14.26 12.79
CA ASP A 71 -9.95 -15.00 11.63
C ASP A 71 -11.01 -15.99 11.08
N SER A 72 -12.30 -15.62 11.19
CA SER A 72 -13.43 -16.47 10.75
C SER A 72 -13.26 -16.96 9.31
N ALA A 73 -12.86 -16.09 8.40
CA ALA A 73 -12.64 -16.45 6.99
C ALA A 73 -11.57 -17.54 6.81
N LEU A 74 -10.49 -17.50 7.61
CA LEU A 74 -9.47 -18.54 7.59
C LEU A 74 -10.04 -19.88 8.08
N TYR A 75 -10.83 -19.86 9.16
CA TYR A 75 -11.43 -21.08 9.72
C TYR A 75 -12.47 -21.69 8.79
N GLU A 76 -13.30 -20.86 8.15
CA GLU A 76 -14.24 -21.28 7.13
C GLU A 76 -13.51 -21.91 5.94
N THR A 77 -12.42 -21.29 5.50
CA THR A 77 -11.58 -21.80 4.41
C THR A 77 -10.96 -23.15 4.76
N ILE A 78 -10.42 -23.32 5.97
CA ILE A 78 -9.90 -24.61 6.46
C ILE A 78 -11.01 -25.66 6.46
N PHE A 79 -12.19 -25.31 6.94
CA PHE A 79 -13.33 -26.23 6.95
C PHE A 79 -13.73 -26.69 5.55
N TRP A 80 -13.91 -25.73 4.61
CA TRP A 80 -14.28 -26.05 3.24
C TRP A 80 -13.22 -26.88 2.52
N SER A 81 -11.94 -26.60 2.74
CA SER A 81 -10.85 -27.39 2.16
C SER A 81 -10.77 -28.81 2.73
N ALA A 82 -11.15 -28.99 4.00
CA ALA A 82 -11.24 -30.30 4.60
C ALA A 82 -12.44 -31.11 4.09
N LEU A 83 -13.54 -30.42 3.77
CA LEU A 83 -14.78 -31.06 3.31
C LEU A 83 -14.78 -31.34 1.80
N GLU A 84 -14.03 -30.54 1.04
CA GLU A 84 -13.94 -30.63 -0.43
C GLU A 84 -13.62 -32.04 -0.93
N PRO A 85 -12.61 -32.79 -0.43
CA PRO A 85 -12.28 -34.11 -0.96
C PRO A 85 -13.44 -35.11 -0.89
N VAL A 86 -14.19 -35.04 0.20
CA VAL A 86 -15.35 -35.93 0.42
C VAL A 86 -16.49 -35.60 -0.55
N LEU A 87 -16.74 -34.33 -0.79
CA LEU A 87 -17.77 -33.88 -1.72
C LEU A 87 -17.36 -34.09 -3.17
N PHE A 88 -16.09 -33.88 -3.49
CA PHE A 88 -15.53 -34.11 -4.82
C PHE A 88 -15.72 -35.56 -5.27
N GLU A 89 -15.34 -36.55 -4.43
CA GLU A 89 -15.53 -37.96 -4.75
C GLU A 89 -17.00 -38.30 -5.05
N THR A 90 -17.91 -37.69 -4.32
CA THR A 90 -19.36 -37.90 -4.54
C THR A 90 -19.82 -37.30 -5.86
N GLU A 91 -19.40 -36.05 -6.14
CA GLU A 91 -19.83 -35.30 -7.33
C GLU A 91 -19.13 -35.78 -8.62
N LEU A 92 -17.96 -36.39 -8.52
CA LEU A 92 -17.20 -36.87 -9.67
C LEU A 92 -17.99 -37.89 -10.50
N SER A 93 -18.77 -38.74 -9.84
CA SER A 93 -19.61 -39.76 -10.53
C SER A 93 -20.73 -39.12 -11.35
N GLU A 94 -21.28 -37.99 -10.90
CA GLU A 94 -22.36 -37.27 -11.60
C GLU A 94 -21.80 -36.24 -12.60
N ARG A 95 -20.63 -35.66 -12.31
CA ARG A 95 -20.01 -34.56 -13.05
C ARG A 95 -18.51 -34.77 -13.31
N PRO A 96 -18.14 -35.63 -14.27
CA PRO A 96 -16.73 -35.96 -14.55
C PRO A 96 -15.87 -34.74 -14.95
N VAL A 97 -16.51 -33.64 -15.41
CA VAL A 97 -15.82 -32.40 -15.78
C VAL A 97 -15.08 -31.77 -14.58
N LEU A 98 -15.52 -32.06 -13.35
CA LEU A 98 -14.90 -31.52 -12.13
C LEU A 98 -13.44 -31.92 -11.97
N GLU A 99 -13.05 -33.10 -12.47
CA GLU A 99 -11.65 -33.54 -12.44
C GLU A 99 -10.71 -32.60 -13.18
N ARG A 100 -11.18 -31.98 -14.28
CA ARG A 100 -10.37 -31.05 -15.09
C ARG A 100 -10.27 -29.64 -14.53
N ILE A 101 -11.25 -29.24 -13.72
CA ILE A 101 -11.33 -27.89 -13.17
C ILE A 101 -11.05 -27.86 -11.67
N ARG A 102 -10.71 -29.01 -11.07
CA ARG A 102 -10.33 -29.11 -9.67
C ARG A 102 -9.10 -28.26 -9.40
N PRO A 103 -9.14 -27.29 -8.45
CA PRO A 103 -7.96 -26.57 -8.04
C PRO A 103 -6.95 -27.50 -7.35
N GLU A 104 -5.69 -27.10 -7.29
CA GLU A 104 -4.69 -27.82 -6.48
C GLU A 104 -5.20 -27.92 -5.03
N ALA A 105 -5.27 -29.13 -4.51
CA ALA A 105 -5.80 -29.40 -3.17
C ALA A 105 -4.93 -28.69 -2.12
N ALA A 106 -5.56 -27.87 -1.29
CA ALA A 106 -4.90 -27.31 -0.12
C ALA A 106 -4.79 -28.43 0.93
N GLU A 107 -3.56 -28.77 1.33
CA GLU A 107 -3.37 -29.72 2.42
C GLU A 107 -3.84 -29.12 3.74
N THR A 108 -4.93 -29.64 4.30
CA THR A 108 -5.42 -29.29 5.62
C THR A 108 -5.10 -30.38 6.64
N GLU A 109 -4.80 -29.99 7.88
CA GLU A 109 -4.67 -30.95 8.99
C GLU A 109 -6.05 -31.50 9.42
N LEU A 110 -7.12 -30.73 9.22
CA LEU A 110 -8.49 -31.18 9.39
C LEU A 110 -8.86 -32.08 8.21
N LYS A 111 -9.36 -33.26 8.51
CA LYS A 111 -9.82 -34.23 7.50
C LYS A 111 -11.17 -34.80 7.91
N PHE A 112 -12.02 -35.05 6.94
CA PHE A 112 -13.29 -35.71 7.12
C PHE A 112 -13.32 -37.02 6.30
N ASP A 113 -14.00 -38.03 6.82
CA ASP A 113 -14.21 -39.27 6.13
C ASP A 113 -15.56 -39.28 5.40
N ALA A 114 -15.64 -40.00 4.27
CA ALA A 114 -16.83 -40.00 3.41
C ALA A 114 -18.11 -40.54 4.08
N GLY A 115 -17.97 -41.29 5.17
CA GLY A 115 -19.09 -41.88 5.93
C GLY A 115 -19.59 -41.01 7.10
N MET A 116 -18.96 -39.88 7.39
CA MET A 116 -19.32 -39.02 8.53
C MET A 116 -20.69 -38.38 8.37
N THR A 117 -21.45 -38.39 9.46
CA THR A 117 -22.71 -37.62 9.60
C THR A 117 -22.43 -36.14 9.82
N THR A 118 -23.44 -35.30 9.65
CA THR A 118 -23.30 -33.84 9.87
C THR A 118 -22.85 -33.52 11.30
N ASP A 119 -23.35 -34.23 12.29
CA ASP A 119 -22.97 -34.04 13.69
C ASP A 119 -21.49 -34.39 13.93
N GLU A 120 -21.03 -35.49 13.37
CA GLU A 120 -19.63 -35.91 13.47
C GLU A 120 -18.67 -34.91 12.81
N ILE A 121 -19.05 -34.37 11.63
CA ILE A 121 -18.28 -33.32 10.96
C ILE A 121 -18.19 -32.05 11.80
N VAL A 122 -19.33 -31.59 12.34
CA VAL A 122 -19.40 -30.40 13.16
C VAL A 122 -18.60 -30.57 14.45
N ASP A 123 -18.69 -31.74 15.10
CA ASP A 123 -17.96 -32.03 16.33
C ASP A 123 -16.45 -32.19 16.08
N ALA A 124 -16.06 -32.84 14.98
CA ALA A 124 -14.67 -32.94 14.58
C ALA A 124 -14.06 -31.56 14.26
N ALA A 125 -14.81 -30.71 13.55
CA ALA A 125 -14.40 -29.34 13.27
C ALA A 125 -14.26 -28.51 14.56
N LYS A 126 -15.27 -28.54 15.45
CA LYS A 126 -15.23 -27.84 16.74
C LYS A 126 -14.03 -28.29 17.59
N ARG A 127 -13.80 -29.60 17.66
CA ARG A 127 -12.66 -30.19 18.37
C ARG A 127 -11.34 -29.72 17.79
N PHE A 128 -11.19 -29.79 16.48
CA PHE A 128 -10.00 -29.32 15.77
C PHE A 128 -9.72 -27.83 16.04
N PHE A 129 -10.73 -26.97 15.88
CA PHE A 129 -10.59 -25.53 16.13
C PHE A 129 -10.31 -25.23 17.61
N TYR A 130 -10.89 -26.01 18.53
CA TYR A 130 -10.56 -25.89 19.94
C TYR A 130 -9.13 -26.30 20.25
N GLU A 131 -8.71 -27.48 19.79
CA GLU A 131 -7.37 -28.01 20.06
C GLU A 131 -6.28 -27.23 19.35
N ARG A 132 -6.54 -26.80 18.12
CA ARG A 132 -5.54 -26.18 17.27
C ARG A 132 -5.46 -24.67 17.45
N TYR A 133 -6.57 -24.01 17.63
CA TYR A 133 -6.68 -22.54 17.69
C TYR A 133 -7.26 -22.03 19.02
N GLY A 134 -7.64 -22.91 19.92
CA GLY A 134 -8.18 -22.54 21.24
C GLY A 134 -9.56 -21.88 21.22
N LEU A 135 -10.41 -22.17 20.20
CA LEU A 135 -11.70 -21.51 20.04
C LEU A 135 -12.78 -22.10 20.96
N TYR A 136 -13.37 -21.28 21.85
CA TYR A 136 -14.36 -21.72 22.86
C TYR A 136 -15.83 -21.55 22.44
N GLY A 137 -16.15 -21.28 21.22
CA GLY A 137 -17.54 -21.07 20.81
C GLY A 137 -18.23 -19.79 21.33
N ASN A 138 -17.64 -19.09 22.29
CA ASN A 138 -18.13 -17.83 22.89
C ASN A 138 -17.36 -16.59 22.45
N GLY A 139 -16.53 -16.71 21.41
CA GLY A 139 -15.66 -15.64 20.89
C GLY A 139 -14.38 -15.41 21.71
N ARG A 140 -14.09 -16.24 22.72
CA ARG A 140 -12.86 -16.17 23.52
C ARG A 140 -11.85 -17.21 23.05
N ILE A 141 -10.56 -16.84 23.08
CA ILE A 141 -9.44 -17.75 22.82
C ILE A 141 -8.81 -18.15 24.17
N ARG A 142 -8.39 -19.40 24.31
CA ARG A 142 -7.78 -19.92 25.53
C ARG A 142 -6.45 -19.21 25.81
N LEU A 143 -6.36 -18.53 26.96
CA LEU A 143 -5.12 -17.92 27.44
C LEU A 143 -4.07 -19.02 27.71
N GLY A 144 -2.87 -18.87 27.14
CA GLY A 144 -1.75 -19.80 27.36
C GLY A 144 -1.66 -20.96 26.37
N PHE A 145 -2.47 -21.00 25.34
CA PHE A 145 -2.34 -22.02 24.29
C PHE A 145 -1.07 -21.77 23.45
N ARG A 146 -0.09 -22.66 23.57
CA ARG A 146 1.04 -22.70 22.63
C ARG A 146 0.52 -23.29 21.33
N LEU A 147 0.41 -22.46 20.28
CA LEU A 147 0.14 -22.95 18.93
C LEU A 147 1.17 -24.03 18.58
N PRO A 148 0.76 -25.30 18.37
CA PRO A 148 1.69 -26.30 17.90
C PRO A 148 2.30 -25.81 16.60
N ARG A 149 3.59 -26.08 16.39
CA ARG A 149 4.28 -25.73 15.14
C ARG A 149 3.50 -26.32 13.97
N LEU A 150 2.86 -25.47 13.17
CA LEU A 150 2.33 -25.84 11.86
C LEU A 150 3.50 -26.37 11.03
N ARG A 151 3.53 -27.69 10.80
CA ARG A 151 4.36 -28.26 9.74
C ARG A 151 3.84 -27.69 8.44
N ARG A 152 4.65 -26.85 7.80
CA ARG A 152 4.56 -26.35 6.41
C ARG A 152 3.23 -26.65 5.70
N MET A 153 2.17 -26.05 6.13
CA MET A 153 1.11 -25.68 5.21
C MET A 153 1.49 -24.33 4.67
N THR A 154 1.71 -24.28 3.40
CA THR A 154 1.86 -23.00 2.72
C THR A 154 0.46 -22.40 2.65
N VAL A 155 0.09 -21.65 3.72
CA VAL A 155 -1.01 -20.69 3.67
C VAL A 155 -0.86 -19.84 2.39
N ASP A 156 0.37 -19.64 1.92
CA ASP A 156 0.72 -19.00 0.66
C ASP A 156 0.16 -19.67 -0.59
N SER A 157 0.19 -21.00 -0.71
CA SER A 157 -0.39 -21.68 -1.89
C SER A 157 -1.91 -21.64 -1.88
N PHE A 158 -2.48 -21.57 -0.69
CA PHE A 158 -3.92 -21.50 -0.48
C PHE A 158 -4.47 -20.08 -0.69
N LEU A 159 -3.76 -19.06 -0.19
CA LEU A 159 -4.14 -17.66 -0.32
C LEU A 159 -3.72 -17.03 -1.66
N GLN A 160 -2.75 -17.61 -2.39
CA GLN A 160 -2.31 -17.08 -3.69
C GLN A 160 -3.11 -17.61 -4.88
N ARG A 161 -3.89 -18.69 -4.74
CA ARG A 161 -4.66 -19.32 -5.83
C ARG A 161 -6.07 -19.74 -5.42
N GLY A 162 -6.51 -19.38 -4.23
CA GLY A 162 -7.83 -19.73 -3.74
C GLY A 162 -8.94 -18.92 -4.40
N PRO A 163 -10.14 -19.50 -4.53
CA PRO A 163 -11.30 -18.78 -5.03
C PRO A 163 -11.71 -17.67 -4.07
N LEU A 164 -12.37 -16.66 -4.63
CA LEU A 164 -12.99 -15.60 -3.87
C LEU A 164 -14.28 -16.12 -3.24
N PHE A 165 -14.34 -16.19 -1.92
CA PHE A 165 -15.57 -16.55 -1.23
C PHE A 165 -16.35 -15.30 -0.84
N LEU A 166 -17.62 -15.26 -1.21
CA LEU A 166 -18.58 -14.25 -0.77
C LEU A 166 -19.48 -14.89 0.29
N HIS A 167 -19.34 -14.46 1.52
CA HIS A 167 -20.30 -14.75 2.59
C HIS A 167 -21.33 -13.62 2.65
N GLU A 168 -22.57 -13.88 3.14
CA GLU A 168 -23.61 -12.86 3.28
C GLU A 168 -23.14 -11.58 4.00
N LYS A 169 -22.13 -11.68 4.83
CA LYS A 169 -21.55 -10.58 5.63
C LYS A 169 -20.34 -9.88 5.01
N GLY A 170 -19.87 -10.30 3.84
CA GLY A 170 -18.72 -9.66 3.20
C GLY A 170 -18.08 -10.47 2.08
N LEU A 171 -17.20 -9.81 1.35
CA LEU A 171 -16.41 -10.39 0.28
C LEU A 171 -15.05 -10.83 0.83
N TYR A 172 -14.74 -12.11 0.75
CA TYR A 172 -13.44 -12.65 1.17
C TYR A 172 -12.57 -12.93 -0.05
N HIS A 173 -11.42 -12.29 -0.10
CA HIS A 173 -10.43 -12.49 -1.16
C HIS A 173 -9.39 -13.50 -0.69
N GLY A 174 -9.38 -14.69 -1.29
CA GLY A 174 -8.39 -15.73 -1.00
C GLY A 174 -6.96 -15.33 -1.40
N ASP A 175 -6.79 -14.38 -2.33
CA ASP A 175 -5.51 -14.01 -2.93
C ASP A 175 -4.80 -12.82 -2.27
N VAL A 176 -5.36 -12.21 -1.23
CA VAL A 176 -4.76 -11.03 -0.58
C VAL A 176 -4.39 -11.35 0.86
N PRO A 177 -3.16 -11.84 1.12
CA PRO A 177 -2.69 -12.02 2.48
C PRO A 177 -2.68 -10.67 3.20
N GLY A 178 -3.41 -10.56 4.29
CA GLY A 178 -3.50 -9.32 5.07
C GLY A 178 -4.74 -8.47 4.82
N TRP A 179 -5.43 -8.61 3.71
CA TRP A 179 -6.58 -7.74 3.40
C TRP A 179 -7.81 -8.06 4.28
N ASN A 180 -8.12 -9.33 4.47
CA ASN A 180 -9.22 -9.76 5.33
C ASN A 180 -8.91 -9.60 6.83
N GLY A 181 -7.63 -9.74 7.21
CA GLY A 181 -7.17 -9.49 8.57
C GLY A 181 -7.31 -8.02 9.00
N GLU A 182 -7.15 -7.07 8.08
CA GLU A 182 -7.21 -5.64 8.38
C GLU A 182 -8.64 -5.17 8.67
N TYR A 183 -9.64 -5.63 7.94
CA TYR A 183 -11.03 -5.27 8.20
C TYR A 183 -11.52 -5.72 9.57
N THR A 184 -11.13 -6.92 9.97
CA THR A 184 -11.49 -7.46 11.29
C THR A 184 -10.68 -6.83 12.42
N LEU A 185 -9.43 -6.43 12.16
CA LEU A 185 -8.59 -5.73 13.13
C LEU A 185 -9.14 -4.37 13.49
N SER A 186 -9.55 -3.56 12.50
CA SER A 186 -10.03 -2.19 12.73
C SER A 186 -11.32 -2.09 13.54
N THR A 187 -12.15 -3.12 13.51
CA THR A 187 -13.44 -3.13 14.22
C THR A 187 -13.36 -3.63 15.67
N LYS A 188 -12.28 -4.30 16.07
CA LYS A 188 -12.16 -4.96 17.38
C LYS A 188 -10.98 -4.50 18.25
N MET A 189 -9.99 -3.83 17.66
CA MET A 189 -8.85 -3.27 18.40
C MET A 189 -9.09 -1.81 18.76
N ASN A 190 -8.69 -1.44 19.97
CA ASN A 190 -8.60 -0.02 20.31
C ASN A 190 -7.36 0.62 19.69
N GLU A 191 -7.28 1.96 19.68
CA GLU A 191 -6.18 2.70 19.05
C GLU A 191 -4.79 2.29 19.57
N SER A 192 -4.65 2.04 20.89
CA SER A 192 -3.38 1.60 21.47
C SER A 192 -2.96 0.24 20.92
N GLN A 193 -3.88 -0.72 20.86
CA GLN A 193 -3.60 -2.05 20.32
C GLN A 193 -3.25 -2.00 18.82
N LEU A 194 -3.86 -1.08 18.07
CA LEU A 194 -3.51 -0.86 16.66
C LEU A 194 -2.10 -0.27 16.51
N ARG A 195 -1.70 0.64 17.39
CA ARG A 195 -0.33 1.18 17.40
C ARG A 195 0.70 0.10 17.73
N ASP A 196 0.44 -0.75 18.72
CA ASP A 196 1.30 -1.90 19.07
C ASP A 196 1.42 -2.89 17.89
N PHE A 197 0.31 -3.13 17.19
CA PHE A 197 0.30 -3.94 15.98
C PHE A 197 1.14 -3.31 14.86
N LEU A 198 1.00 -2.00 14.62
CA LEU A 198 1.80 -1.30 13.61
C LEU A 198 3.28 -1.27 13.96
N GLU A 199 3.64 -1.12 15.24
CA GLU A 199 5.02 -1.22 15.70
C GLU A 199 5.61 -2.61 15.44
N THR A 200 4.82 -3.66 15.71
CA THR A 200 5.21 -5.04 15.40
C THR A 200 5.45 -5.26 13.91
N LYS A 201 4.60 -4.66 13.06
CA LYS A 201 4.57 -4.86 11.62
C LYS A 201 5.58 -4.00 10.86
N PHE A 202 5.64 -2.72 11.19
CA PHE A 202 6.43 -1.71 10.46
C PHE A 202 7.71 -1.29 11.19
N GLY A 203 7.87 -1.71 12.44
CA GLY A 203 9.00 -1.33 13.28
C GLY A 203 8.70 -0.16 14.22
N ARG A 204 9.68 0.19 15.05
CA ARG A 204 9.53 1.22 16.09
C ARG A 204 9.13 2.57 15.53
N PRO A 205 8.25 3.31 16.24
CA PRO A 205 7.93 4.68 15.86
C PRO A 205 9.14 5.59 16.07
N ILE A 206 9.31 6.57 15.17
CA ILE A 206 10.40 7.58 15.26
C ILE A 206 10.08 8.61 16.34
N TYR A 207 8.81 9.00 16.44
CA TYR A 207 8.36 10.05 17.34
C TYR A 207 7.65 9.46 18.56
N PRO A 208 7.82 10.06 19.76
CA PRO A 208 7.04 9.69 20.92
C PRO A 208 5.55 9.98 20.68
N LEU A 209 4.67 9.24 21.37
CA LEU A 209 3.21 9.32 21.17
C LEU A 209 2.66 10.75 21.31
N GLU A 210 3.17 11.53 22.26
CA GLU A 210 2.74 12.93 22.46
C GLU A 210 3.00 13.81 21.24
N GLU A 211 4.12 13.63 20.58
CA GLU A 211 4.46 14.36 19.35
C GLU A 211 3.58 13.90 18.18
N VAL A 212 3.36 12.60 18.04
CA VAL A 212 2.45 12.06 17.01
C VAL A 212 1.04 12.62 17.19
N LEU A 213 0.50 12.61 18.40
CA LEU A 213 -0.84 13.17 18.69
C LEU A 213 -0.92 14.67 18.40
N ARG A 214 0.16 15.42 18.60
CA ARG A 214 0.24 16.83 18.20
C ARG A 214 0.20 16.99 16.68
N LEU A 215 0.93 16.15 15.96
CA LEU A 215 0.92 16.11 14.50
C LEU A 215 -0.45 15.71 13.95
N GLU A 216 -1.10 14.72 14.53
CA GLU A 216 -2.44 14.29 14.14
C GLU A 216 -3.46 15.43 14.30
N LYS A 217 -3.44 16.17 15.41
CA LYS A 217 -4.31 17.36 15.59
C LYS A 217 -4.12 18.40 14.50
N GLN A 218 -2.90 18.54 13.99
CA GLN A 218 -2.57 19.51 12.93
C GLN A 218 -2.90 18.98 11.53
N LEU A 219 -2.62 17.71 11.27
CA LEU A 219 -2.63 17.14 9.92
C LEU A 219 -3.90 16.34 9.62
N CYS A 220 -4.45 15.61 10.60
CA CYS A 220 -5.65 14.79 10.42
C CYS A 220 -6.91 15.65 10.53
N THR A 221 -7.09 16.61 9.61
CA THR A 221 -8.20 17.55 9.56
C THR A 221 -8.94 17.47 8.21
N GLY A 222 -10.18 17.96 8.17
CA GLY A 222 -10.99 17.91 6.95
C GLY A 222 -11.30 16.47 6.53
N ASN A 223 -10.93 16.07 5.32
CA ASN A 223 -11.15 14.72 4.78
C ASN A 223 -10.36 13.63 5.52
N HIS A 224 -9.40 14.03 6.38
CA HIS A 224 -8.56 13.09 7.15
C HIS A 224 -8.95 13.05 8.64
N LYS A 225 -10.08 13.64 9.01
CA LYS A 225 -10.57 13.59 10.38
C LYS A 225 -10.82 12.13 10.81
N PHE A 226 -10.45 11.77 12.03
CA PHE A 226 -10.51 10.40 12.56
C PHE A 226 -9.58 9.39 11.87
N THR A 227 -8.53 9.87 11.21
CA THR A 227 -7.40 9.04 10.80
C THR A 227 -6.18 9.36 11.64
N HIS A 228 -5.18 8.48 11.60
CA HIS A 228 -3.99 8.56 12.43
C HIS A 228 -2.73 8.54 11.58
N LEU A 229 -1.60 8.89 12.19
CA LEU A 229 -0.28 8.88 11.57
C LEU A 229 0.65 7.92 12.32
N PHE A 230 1.51 7.24 11.58
CA PHE A 230 2.56 6.40 12.13
C PHE A 230 3.85 6.63 11.35
N TYR A 231 4.92 7.04 12.03
CA TYR A 231 6.22 7.31 11.42
C TYR A 231 7.23 6.29 11.91
N THR A 232 7.94 5.61 10.99
CA THR A 232 8.92 4.59 11.35
C THR A 232 10.14 4.61 10.42
N ARG A 233 11.27 4.07 10.89
CA ARG A 233 12.43 3.71 10.05
C ARG A 233 12.46 2.25 9.65
N GLY A 234 11.50 1.46 10.14
CA GLY A 234 11.46 0.01 9.88
C GLY A 234 12.40 -0.78 10.80
N GLU A 235 12.86 -0.20 11.88
CA GLU A 235 13.67 -0.91 12.87
C GLU A 235 12.85 -2.01 13.54
N VAL A 236 13.23 -3.25 13.25
CA VAL A 236 12.49 -4.41 13.74
C VAL A 236 12.60 -4.49 15.26
N VAL A 237 11.47 -4.55 15.93
CA VAL A 237 11.42 -4.86 17.35
C VAL A 237 11.69 -6.35 17.52
N GLU A 238 12.73 -6.70 18.30
CA GLU A 238 12.88 -8.07 18.79
C GLU A 238 11.73 -8.32 19.78
N LEU A 239 10.71 -8.99 19.33
CA LEU A 239 9.59 -9.33 20.19
C LEU A 239 10.01 -10.44 21.16
N ARG A 240 10.04 -10.12 22.43
CA ARG A 240 10.08 -11.10 23.51
C ARG A 240 8.68 -11.71 23.68
N GLY A 241 8.35 -12.72 22.85
CA GLY A 241 7.05 -13.38 22.93
C GLY A 241 6.79 -14.35 21.77
N VAL A 242 5.69 -15.07 21.87
CA VAL A 242 5.25 -16.02 20.84
C VAL A 242 4.67 -15.24 19.67
N TYR A 243 5.39 -15.21 18.55
CA TYR A 243 4.88 -14.68 17.29
C TYR A 243 3.71 -15.53 16.79
N SER A 244 2.69 -14.90 16.27
CA SER A 244 1.72 -15.64 15.47
C SER A 244 2.40 -16.17 14.21
N THR A 245 1.98 -17.32 13.72
CA THR A 245 2.48 -17.92 12.48
C THR A 245 2.34 -16.93 11.31
N PHE A 246 1.29 -16.12 11.35
CA PHE A 246 1.00 -15.06 10.38
C PHE A 246 2.07 -13.94 10.37
N GLU A 247 2.51 -13.45 11.54
CA GLU A 247 3.56 -12.41 11.63
C GLU A 247 4.90 -12.92 11.12
N MET A 248 5.22 -14.20 11.39
CA MET A 248 6.43 -14.83 10.85
C MET A 248 6.38 -14.96 9.33
N HIS A 249 5.22 -15.32 8.77
CA HIS A 249 5.02 -15.41 7.31
C HIS A 249 5.12 -14.04 6.64
N GLN A 250 4.49 -13.02 7.21
CA GLN A 250 4.60 -11.66 6.67
C GLN A 250 6.04 -11.16 6.65
N ARG A 251 6.79 -11.35 7.73
CA ARG A 251 8.21 -10.97 7.79
C ARG A 251 9.06 -11.73 6.77
N LYS A 252 8.80 -13.03 6.60
CA LYS A 252 9.48 -13.83 5.58
C LYS A 252 9.20 -13.28 4.18
N ARG A 253 7.94 -13.00 3.86
CA ARG A 253 7.54 -12.42 2.58
C ARG A 253 8.15 -11.04 2.35
N GLN A 254 8.18 -10.17 3.36
CA GLN A 254 8.86 -8.88 3.29
C GLN A 254 10.35 -9.06 3.00
N ALA A 255 11.02 -9.99 3.69
CA ALA A 255 12.43 -10.30 3.45
C ALA A 255 12.68 -10.84 2.02
N GLU A 256 11.78 -11.65 1.48
CA GLU A 256 11.84 -12.16 0.10
C GLU A 256 11.69 -11.01 -0.92
N VAL A 257 10.74 -10.08 -0.71
CA VAL A 257 10.58 -8.90 -1.57
C VAL A 257 11.83 -8.00 -1.52
N ILE A 258 12.37 -7.78 -0.34
CA ILE A 258 13.61 -6.99 -0.15
C ILE A 258 14.79 -7.65 -0.87
N ALA A 259 14.92 -8.96 -0.76
CA ALA A 259 15.96 -9.72 -1.45
C ALA A 259 15.79 -9.62 -2.98
N ASP A 260 14.55 -9.73 -3.49
CA ASP A 260 14.25 -9.59 -4.91
C ASP A 260 14.55 -8.17 -5.42
N ASN A 261 14.18 -7.13 -4.67
CA ASN A 261 14.51 -5.74 -5.01
C ASN A 261 16.02 -5.57 -5.26
N ARG A 262 16.84 -6.09 -4.35
CA ARG A 262 18.31 -6.03 -4.46
C ARG A 262 18.83 -6.86 -5.63
N ALA A 263 18.30 -8.08 -5.81
CA ALA A 263 18.70 -8.98 -6.89
C ALA A 263 18.37 -8.38 -8.27
N GLN A 264 17.17 -7.81 -8.45
CA GLN A 264 16.75 -7.17 -9.69
C GLN A 264 17.60 -5.93 -10.01
N TYR A 265 17.93 -5.13 -9.00
CA TYR A 265 18.84 -4.00 -9.19
C TYR A 265 20.23 -4.45 -9.64
N GLN A 266 20.80 -5.48 -8.98
CA GLN A 266 22.11 -6.03 -9.31
C GLN A 266 22.14 -6.66 -10.71
N LYS A 267 21.11 -7.36 -11.11
CA LYS A 267 20.96 -7.93 -12.45
C LYS A 267 21.08 -6.86 -13.55
N ASN A 268 20.59 -5.65 -13.27
CA ASN A 268 20.59 -4.54 -14.21
C ASN A 268 21.65 -3.48 -13.90
N LEU A 269 22.68 -3.80 -13.10
CA LEU A 269 23.64 -2.86 -12.56
C LEU A 269 24.32 -1.95 -13.61
N PRO A 270 24.81 -2.43 -14.78
CA PRO A 270 25.42 -1.56 -15.77
C PRO A 270 24.45 -0.51 -16.33
N ARG A 271 23.21 -0.93 -16.59
CA ARG A 271 22.14 -0.03 -17.08
C ARG A 271 21.77 0.99 -16.01
N ASN A 272 21.64 0.58 -14.76
CA ASN A 272 21.29 1.44 -13.64
C ASN A 272 22.38 2.49 -13.39
N ARG A 273 23.66 2.10 -13.42
CA ARG A 273 24.81 3.01 -13.30
C ARG A 273 24.84 4.07 -14.41
N LEU A 274 24.50 3.67 -15.63
CA LEU A 274 24.40 4.61 -16.76
C LEU A 274 23.28 5.63 -16.53
N GLN A 275 22.10 5.20 -16.04
CA GLN A 275 20.99 6.11 -15.73
C GLN A 275 21.37 7.09 -14.61
N ILE A 276 22.02 6.62 -13.54
CA ILE A 276 22.53 7.48 -12.46
C ILE A 276 23.49 8.53 -13.04
N SER A 277 24.47 8.11 -13.84
CA SER A 277 25.44 9.03 -14.43
C SER A 277 24.79 10.08 -15.33
N ARG A 278 23.86 9.68 -16.22
CA ARG A 278 23.13 10.61 -17.08
C ARG A 278 22.30 11.60 -16.29
N LEU A 279 21.51 11.12 -15.33
CA LEU A 279 20.67 11.97 -14.48
C LEU A 279 21.50 12.94 -13.65
N SER A 280 22.58 12.49 -13.03
CA SER A 280 23.47 13.37 -12.25
C SER A 280 24.13 14.44 -13.12
N THR A 281 24.56 14.10 -14.34
CA THR A 281 25.13 15.09 -15.29
C THR A 281 24.09 16.14 -15.69
N GLN A 282 22.87 15.74 -15.97
CA GLN A 282 21.77 16.66 -16.31
C GLN A 282 21.42 17.61 -15.17
N ILE A 283 21.27 17.07 -13.94
CA ILE A 283 20.98 17.87 -12.74
C ILE A 283 22.15 18.83 -12.47
N MET A 284 23.38 18.34 -12.50
CA MET A 284 24.58 19.16 -12.25
C MET A 284 24.69 20.31 -13.25
N ASN A 285 24.50 20.04 -14.55
CA ASN A 285 24.53 21.09 -15.57
C ASN A 285 23.44 22.12 -15.35
N SER A 286 22.25 21.71 -14.95
CA SER A 286 21.17 22.63 -14.63
C SER A 286 21.48 23.51 -13.44
N ILE A 287 21.99 22.90 -12.35
CA ILE A 287 22.42 23.64 -11.16
C ILE A 287 23.52 24.66 -11.52
N LEU A 288 24.55 24.25 -12.27
CA LEU A 288 25.64 25.14 -12.68
C LEU A 288 25.17 26.29 -13.57
N LEU A 289 24.21 26.05 -14.47
CA LEU A 289 23.66 27.11 -15.34
C LEU A 289 22.85 28.15 -14.55
N HIS A 290 22.15 27.73 -13.52
CA HIS A 290 21.31 28.61 -12.68
C HIS A 290 22.05 29.18 -11.46
N MET A 291 23.26 28.70 -11.15
CA MET A 291 24.16 29.20 -10.10
C MET A 291 25.10 30.29 -10.61
N GLN A 292 25.00 30.73 -11.86
CA GLN A 292 25.80 31.90 -12.27
C GLN A 292 25.36 33.09 -11.45
N PRO A 293 26.31 33.77 -10.77
CA PRO A 293 25.97 34.88 -9.91
C PRO A 293 25.20 35.93 -10.72
N ALA A 294 23.93 36.11 -10.39
CA ALA A 294 23.11 37.12 -11.05
C ALA A 294 23.62 38.49 -10.62
N GLN A 295 24.03 39.30 -11.58
CA GLN A 295 24.30 40.71 -11.30
C GLN A 295 22.97 41.48 -11.26
N VAL A 296 22.50 41.78 -10.06
CA VAL A 296 21.27 42.54 -9.85
C VAL A 296 21.63 44.03 -9.66
N LYS A 297 20.81 44.91 -10.24
CA LYS A 297 20.92 46.36 -9.98
C LYS A 297 20.51 46.61 -8.53
N ALA A 298 21.36 47.24 -7.76
CA ALA A 298 21.16 47.53 -6.35
C ALA A 298 21.55 48.96 -6.00
N ASN A 299 21.15 49.41 -4.80
CA ASN A 299 21.49 50.72 -4.28
C ASN A 299 22.89 50.73 -3.63
N ALA A 300 23.55 49.59 -3.53
CA ALA A 300 24.89 49.44 -2.98
C ALA A 300 25.62 48.25 -3.64
N GLY A 301 26.95 48.35 -3.80
CA GLY A 301 27.79 47.34 -4.42
C GLY A 301 28.87 47.96 -5.33
N ALA A 302 29.26 47.27 -6.40
CA ALA A 302 30.15 47.80 -7.41
C ALA A 302 29.43 48.75 -8.34
N LEU A 303 29.89 49.98 -8.46
CA LEU A 303 29.27 50.97 -9.35
C LEU A 303 29.28 50.48 -10.80
N ASP A 304 28.15 50.54 -11.49
CA ASP A 304 28.07 50.31 -12.93
C ASP A 304 28.33 51.59 -13.67
N PRO A 305 29.50 51.76 -14.33
CA PRO A 305 29.83 53.03 -15.00
C PRO A 305 28.81 53.37 -16.12
N ALA A 306 28.18 52.39 -16.73
CA ALA A 306 27.17 52.61 -17.78
C ALA A 306 25.84 53.15 -17.23
N LEU A 307 25.58 52.96 -15.93
CA LEU A 307 24.37 53.42 -15.26
C LEU A 307 24.60 54.62 -14.36
N ALA A 308 25.85 55.02 -14.09
CA ALA A 308 26.19 56.10 -13.17
C ALA A 308 25.51 57.46 -13.53
N TRP A 309 25.28 57.74 -14.80
CA TRP A 309 24.59 58.92 -15.27
C TRP A 309 23.12 59.00 -14.82
N ARG A 310 22.50 57.86 -14.52
CA ARG A 310 21.10 57.76 -14.09
C ARG A 310 20.93 58.31 -12.66
N ALA A 311 21.90 58.09 -11.79
CA ALA A 311 21.88 58.70 -10.46
C ALA A 311 21.90 60.22 -10.51
N ALA A 312 22.72 60.77 -11.44
CA ALA A 312 22.87 62.22 -11.55
C ALA A 312 21.70 62.93 -12.28
N ARG A 313 20.96 62.23 -13.18
CA ARG A 313 19.92 62.85 -14.02
C ARG A 313 18.51 62.36 -13.74
N LEU A 314 18.33 61.19 -13.18
CA LEU A 314 17.03 60.53 -12.99
C LEU A 314 16.73 60.22 -11.53
N ASP A 315 17.62 60.59 -10.60
CA ASP A 315 17.51 60.27 -9.18
C ASP A 315 17.31 58.76 -8.90
N ASP A 316 17.87 57.92 -9.79
CA ASP A 316 17.77 56.44 -9.72
C ASP A 316 18.97 55.92 -8.93
N GLU A 317 18.72 55.51 -7.67
CA GLU A 317 19.76 54.99 -6.78
C GLU A 317 20.27 53.57 -7.19
N LYS A 318 19.59 52.88 -8.11
CA LYS A 318 19.94 51.50 -8.52
C LYS A 318 21.02 51.47 -9.61
N VAL A 319 22.13 52.17 -9.34
CA VAL A 319 23.29 52.30 -10.25
C VAL A 319 24.47 51.38 -9.89
N PHE A 320 24.31 50.57 -8.86
CA PHE A 320 25.30 49.59 -8.45
C PHE A 320 24.93 48.18 -8.91
N LYS A 321 25.93 47.39 -9.18
CA LYS A 321 25.82 45.93 -9.40
C LYS A 321 26.14 45.23 -8.11
N ARG A 322 25.21 44.43 -7.63
CA ARG A 322 25.43 43.50 -6.53
C ARG A 322 25.41 42.09 -7.12
N THR A 323 26.44 41.31 -6.82
CA THR A 323 26.45 39.89 -7.14
C THR A 323 25.65 39.18 -6.09
N GLU A 324 24.47 38.69 -6.43
CA GLU A 324 23.70 37.80 -5.58
C GLU A 324 24.11 36.36 -5.94
N ASN A 325 24.82 35.73 -5.02
CA ASN A 325 25.08 34.30 -5.08
C ASN A 325 23.83 33.59 -4.58
N GLU A 326 22.96 33.13 -5.46
CA GLU A 326 21.99 32.11 -5.06
C GLU A 326 22.76 30.83 -4.72
N ASN A 327 22.81 30.53 -3.43
CA ASN A 327 23.42 29.30 -2.94
C ASN A 327 22.55 28.12 -3.34
N ALA A 328 22.90 27.40 -4.41
CA ALA A 328 22.24 26.12 -4.73
C ALA A 328 22.47 25.05 -3.64
N GLY A 329 23.29 25.34 -2.64
CA GLY A 329 23.43 24.54 -1.43
C GLY A 329 22.17 24.48 -0.54
N ASP A 330 21.17 25.34 -0.81
CA ASP A 330 19.94 25.41 -0.03
C ASP A 330 18.77 24.61 -0.61
N MET A 331 19.01 23.74 -1.61
CA MET A 331 17.97 22.91 -2.19
C MET A 331 17.96 21.51 -1.56
N SER A 332 16.77 21.02 -1.18
CA SER A 332 16.55 19.63 -0.76
C SER A 332 15.43 18.96 -1.59
N VAL A 333 15.53 17.66 -1.74
CA VAL A 333 14.53 16.86 -2.45
C VAL A 333 14.00 15.75 -1.53
N ASP A 334 12.68 15.65 -1.45
CA ASP A 334 12.01 14.54 -0.80
C ASP A 334 11.43 13.60 -1.87
N ILE A 335 11.61 12.30 -1.70
CA ILE A 335 11.03 11.27 -2.55
C ILE A 335 9.99 10.51 -1.74
N LEU A 336 8.75 10.48 -2.20
CA LEU A 336 7.63 9.82 -1.57
C LEU A 336 7.17 8.66 -2.44
N LEU A 337 7.30 7.43 -1.94
CA LEU A 337 6.97 6.20 -2.66
C LEU A 337 5.59 5.71 -2.21
N ASP A 338 4.70 5.54 -3.15
CA ASP A 338 3.45 4.83 -2.91
C ASP A 338 3.75 3.35 -2.65
N ALA A 339 3.44 2.89 -1.43
CA ALA A 339 3.63 1.52 -0.99
C ALA A 339 2.28 0.80 -0.80
N SER A 340 1.25 1.19 -1.54
CA SER A 340 -0.04 0.50 -1.57
C SER A 340 0.04 -0.85 -2.27
N HIS A 341 -0.94 -1.69 -2.03
CA HIS A 341 -1.01 -3.05 -2.59
C HIS A 341 -0.93 -3.09 -4.13
N SER A 342 -1.41 -2.05 -4.82
CA SER A 342 -1.32 -1.95 -6.29
C SER A 342 0.13 -1.96 -6.81
N GLN A 343 1.11 -1.67 -5.95
CA GLN A 343 2.53 -1.62 -6.27
C GLN A 343 3.29 -2.92 -5.99
N VAL A 344 2.66 -3.96 -5.45
CA VAL A 344 3.32 -5.23 -5.05
C VAL A 344 4.14 -5.83 -6.20
N ASN A 345 3.55 -5.95 -7.38
CA ASN A 345 4.21 -6.53 -8.55
C ASN A 345 5.27 -5.59 -9.19
N ARG A 346 5.41 -4.37 -8.69
CA ARG A 346 6.31 -3.33 -9.20
C ARG A 346 7.37 -2.91 -8.18
N ALA A 347 7.41 -3.57 -7.01
CA ALA A 347 8.26 -3.17 -5.89
C ALA A 347 9.73 -3.04 -6.28
N ALA A 348 10.30 -4.01 -6.98
CA ALA A 348 11.68 -3.99 -7.44
C ALA A 348 11.97 -2.87 -8.46
N LYS A 349 10.98 -2.52 -9.30
CA LYS A 349 11.10 -1.41 -10.25
C LYS A 349 11.05 -0.06 -9.53
N ILE A 350 10.13 0.12 -8.60
CA ILE A 350 9.96 1.37 -7.84
C ILE A 350 11.18 1.63 -6.96
N SER A 351 11.64 0.63 -6.20
CA SER A 351 12.84 0.76 -5.37
C SER A 351 14.08 1.08 -6.20
N SER A 352 14.25 0.46 -7.38
CA SER A 352 15.35 0.78 -8.30
C SER A 352 15.26 2.20 -8.86
N GLN A 353 14.07 2.67 -9.23
CA GLN A 353 13.85 4.03 -9.71
C GLN A 353 14.13 5.07 -8.64
N ALA A 354 13.62 4.85 -7.42
CA ALA A 354 13.87 5.72 -6.27
C ALA A 354 15.36 5.78 -5.93
N TYR A 355 16.03 4.63 -5.91
CA TYR A 355 17.49 4.56 -5.67
C TYR A 355 18.27 5.34 -6.72
N ILE A 356 17.93 5.22 -8.01
CA ILE A 356 18.62 5.95 -9.10
C ILE A 356 18.46 7.45 -8.93
N ILE A 357 17.27 7.93 -8.58
CA ILE A 357 17.04 9.37 -8.33
C ILE A 357 17.85 9.83 -7.11
N ALA A 358 17.75 9.12 -5.99
CA ALA A 358 18.45 9.47 -4.75
C ALA A 358 19.98 9.47 -4.93
N GLU A 359 20.52 8.46 -5.62
CA GLU A 359 21.95 8.36 -5.90
C GLU A 359 22.46 9.45 -6.86
N ALA A 360 21.63 9.82 -7.86
CA ALA A 360 21.97 10.93 -8.74
C ALA A 360 21.98 12.28 -8.00
N LEU A 361 21.02 12.51 -7.10
CA LEU A 361 20.97 13.71 -6.25
C LEU A 361 22.17 13.75 -5.27
N ALA A 362 22.51 12.61 -4.65
CA ALA A 362 23.67 12.51 -3.76
C ALA A 362 24.98 12.86 -4.48
N ARG A 363 25.18 12.40 -5.72
CA ARG A 363 26.33 12.79 -6.56
C ARG A 363 26.36 14.27 -6.86
N CYS A 364 25.21 14.91 -6.96
CA CYS A 364 25.09 16.37 -7.13
C CYS A 364 25.20 17.14 -5.81
N ARG A 365 25.42 16.44 -4.68
CA ARG A 365 25.43 17.02 -3.32
C ARG A 365 24.10 17.70 -2.96
N VAL A 366 23.00 17.25 -3.53
CA VAL A 366 21.67 17.71 -3.19
C VAL A 366 21.12 16.80 -2.09
N PRO A 367 20.85 17.33 -0.89
CA PRO A 367 20.29 16.56 0.21
C PRO A 367 18.96 15.91 -0.20
N CYS A 368 18.85 14.62 0.04
CA CYS A 368 17.66 13.84 -0.35
C CYS A 368 17.16 13.01 0.83
N ARG A 369 15.85 13.05 1.05
CA ARG A 369 15.16 12.17 1.98
C ARG A 369 14.21 11.27 1.19
N VAL A 370 14.20 9.98 1.50
CA VAL A 370 13.33 9.01 0.84
C VAL A 370 12.44 8.34 1.86
N MET A 371 11.16 8.34 1.58
CA MET A 371 10.14 7.72 2.41
C MET A 371 9.09 7.00 1.55
N SER A 372 8.44 6.00 2.11
CA SER A 372 7.24 5.40 1.52
C SER A 372 6.02 5.65 2.39
N PHE A 373 4.83 5.49 1.80
CA PHE A 373 3.59 5.57 2.54
C PHE A 373 2.62 4.46 2.13
N CYS A 374 1.86 3.97 3.09
CA CYS A 374 0.68 3.16 2.89
C CYS A 374 -0.37 3.50 3.96
N SER A 375 -1.60 3.00 3.80
CA SER A 375 -2.65 3.17 4.80
C SER A 375 -3.14 1.81 5.28
N MET A 376 -3.30 1.67 6.59
CA MET A 376 -3.71 0.45 7.25
C MET A 376 -4.55 0.76 8.48
N SER A 377 -5.76 0.18 8.57
CA SER A 377 -6.65 0.31 9.74
C SER A 377 -6.87 1.75 10.21
N GLY A 378 -6.95 2.70 9.28
CA GLY A 378 -7.13 4.14 9.58
C GLY A 378 -5.85 4.89 9.91
N PHE A 379 -4.70 4.23 9.89
CA PHE A 379 -3.40 4.86 10.02
C PHE A 379 -2.74 5.06 8.65
N THR A 380 -2.19 6.24 8.42
CA THR A 380 -1.25 6.47 7.32
C THR A 380 0.16 6.29 7.87
N VAL A 381 0.83 5.23 7.41
CA VAL A 381 2.18 4.86 7.81
C VAL A 381 3.17 5.53 6.88
N LEU A 382 4.11 6.29 7.42
CA LEU A 382 5.25 6.85 6.69
C LEU A 382 6.52 6.15 7.14
N ARG A 383 7.21 5.45 6.23
CA ARG A 383 8.46 4.76 6.49
C ARG A 383 9.62 5.50 5.84
N LEU A 384 10.55 5.98 6.66
CA LEU A 384 11.75 6.69 6.23
C LEU A 384 12.87 5.69 5.96
N PHE A 385 13.46 5.73 4.77
CA PHE A 385 14.60 4.87 4.37
C PHE A 385 15.94 5.57 4.60
N ASN A 386 15.99 6.88 4.29
CA ASN A 386 17.12 7.75 4.59
C ASN A 386 16.65 9.14 4.99
N ASP A 387 17.56 9.97 5.45
CA ASP A 387 17.30 11.37 5.77
C ASP A 387 18.42 12.24 5.16
N TYR A 388 18.25 13.53 5.12
CA TYR A 388 19.21 14.49 4.55
C TYR A 388 20.64 14.32 5.08
N ALA A 389 20.80 13.99 6.36
CA ALA A 389 22.12 13.75 6.98
C ALA A 389 22.77 12.43 6.54
N SER A 390 21.99 11.46 6.09
CA SER A 390 22.45 10.11 5.69
C SER A 390 22.35 9.88 4.18
N SER A 391 22.26 10.95 3.38
CA SER A 391 22.12 10.88 1.93
C SER A 391 23.27 10.19 1.18
N ALA A 392 24.36 9.86 1.89
CA ALA A 392 25.46 9.07 1.34
C ALA A 392 25.17 7.57 1.23
N ASP A 393 24.25 7.03 2.04
CA ASP A 393 23.82 5.63 1.99
C ASP A 393 22.34 5.53 1.64
N ASN A 394 22.08 5.19 0.39
CA ASN A 394 20.74 5.00 -0.15
C ASN A 394 20.30 3.53 -0.15
N SER A 395 21.11 2.61 0.38
CA SER A 395 20.85 1.15 0.32
C SER A 395 19.55 0.74 1.03
N GLY A 396 19.13 1.48 2.04
CA GLY A 396 17.86 1.28 2.75
C GLY A 396 16.61 1.41 1.87
N ILE A 397 16.72 2.04 0.69
CA ILE A 397 15.58 2.16 -0.26
C ILE A 397 15.15 0.79 -0.79
N PHE A 398 16.06 -0.19 -0.86
CA PHE A 398 15.71 -1.55 -1.26
C PHE A 398 14.87 -2.31 -0.23
N ASP A 399 14.76 -1.80 0.99
CA ASP A 399 13.86 -2.34 2.01
C ASP A 399 12.40 -1.95 1.78
N TYR A 400 12.12 -1.26 0.65
CA TYR A 400 10.77 -0.95 0.21
C TYR A 400 9.95 -2.23 -0.04
N TYR A 401 8.74 -2.25 0.47
CA TYR A 401 7.72 -3.24 0.15
C TYR A 401 6.34 -2.57 0.12
N ALA A 402 5.45 -3.10 -0.69
CA ALA A 402 4.12 -2.55 -0.88
C ALA A 402 3.07 -3.38 -0.12
N GLU A 403 2.17 -2.70 0.59
CA GLU A 403 1.14 -3.32 1.41
C GLU A 403 0.03 -2.32 1.76
N GLY A 404 -1.18 -2.82 2.03
CA GLY A 404 -2.30 -1.99 2.46
C GLY A 404 -2.91 -1.12 1.38
N CYS A 405 -3.66 -0.13 1.81
CA CYS A 405 -4.30 0.90 0.99
C CYS A 405 -3.42 2.15 0.87
N ASN A 406 -3.93 3.22 0.27
CA ASN A 406 -3.23 4.50 0.17
C ASN A 406 -4.16 5.70 0.35
N ARG A 407 -3.82 6.56 1.31
CA ARG A 407 -4.45 7.86 1.53
C ARG A 407 -3.49 8.96 1.10
N ASP A 408 -3.33 9.09 -0.23
CA ASP A 408 -2.33 9.96 -0.86
C ASP A 408 -2.39 11.40 -0.36
N GLY A 409 -3.58 11.97 -0.20
CA GLY A 409 -3.75 13.34 0.30
C GLY A 409 -3.12 13.54 1.66
N LEU A 410 -3.35 12.62 2.63
CA LEU A 410 -2.72 12.71 3.95
C LEU A 410 -1.21 12.47 3.90
N ALA A 411 -0.76 11.53 3.07
CA ALA A 411 0.66 11.25 2.90
C ALA A 411 1.42 12.45 2.32
N VAL A 412 0.87 13.11 1.28
CA VAL A 412 1.43 14.34 0.70
C VAL A 412 1.45 15.48 1.74
N ARG A 413 0.37 15.64 2.52
CA ARG A 413 0.29 16.62 3.60
C ARG A 413 1.33 16.37 4.68
N ALA A 414 1.51 15.11 5.10
CA ALA A 414 2.49 14.72 6.11
C ALA A 414 3.93 14.90 5.62
N ALA A 415 4.22 14.53 4.37
CA ALA A 415 5.50 14.80 3.73
C ALA A 415 5.80 16.29 3.69
N GLY A 416 4.84 17.13 3.29
CA GLY A 416 4.97 18.59 3.29
C GLY A 416 5.25 19.17 4.69
N ASN A 417 4.64 18.62 5.74
CA ASN A 417 4.94 19.01 7.11
C ASN A 417 6.37 18.63 7.52
N LEU A 418 6.85 17.45 7.15
CA LEU A 418 8.25 17.06 7.37
C LEU A 418 9.22 17.97 6.62
N MET A 419 8.89 18.35 5.38
CA MET A 419 9.68 19.27 4.57
C MET A 419 9.70 20.69 5.17
N SER A 420 8.59 21.18 5.74
CA SER A 420 8.54 22.50 6.35
C SER A 420 9.48 22.67 7.55
N ARG A 421 9.84 21.57 8.21
CA ARG A 421 10.80 21.52 9.32
C ARG A 421 12.27 21.43 8.88
N SER A 422 12.49 21.24 7.58
CA SER A 422 13.83 21.18 6.99
C SER A 422 14.46 22.57 6.95
N PRO A 423 15.79 22.69 7.20
CA PRO A 423 16.49 23.97 7.19
C PRO A 423 16.67 24.56 5.79
N TYR A 424 16.44 23.77 4.74
CA TYR A 424 16.67 24.20 3.36
C TYR A 424 15.60 25.16 2.89
N GLU A 425 15.99 26.19 2.17
CA GLU A 425 15.07 27.20 1.63
C GLU A 425 14.27 26.64 0.45
N HIS A 426 14.96 25.97 -0.47
CA HIS A 426 14.36 25.40 -1.67
C HIS A 426 14.05 23.91 -1.49
N LYS A 427 12.80 23.55 -1.65
CA LYS A 427 12.30 22.20 -1.40
C LYS A 427 11.56 21.68 -2.61
N MET A 428 11.68 20.39 -2.91
CA MET A 428 10.97 19.74 -4.01
C MET A 428 10.49 18.37 -3.55
N LEU A 429 9.26 18.00 -3.87
CA LEU A 429 8.70 16.67 -3.61
C LEU A 429 8.57 15.89 -4.92
N ILE A 430 9.14 14.70 -4.97
CA ILE A 430 8.97 13.75 -6.08
C ILE A 430 8.15 12.56 -5.56
N VAL A 431 6.99 12.32 -6.16
CA VAL A 431 6.10 11.21 -5.80
C VAL A 431 6.21 10.11 -6.84
N LEU A 432 6.42 8.87 -6.42
CA LEU A 432 6.33 7.69 -7.29
C LEU A 432 5.02 6.98 -6.94
N SER A 433 4.02 7.03 -7.82
CA SER A 433 2.68 6.47 -7.58
C SER A 433 1.99 6.10 -8.90
N ASP A 434 1.02 5.18 -8.84
CA ASP A 434 0.09 4.88 -9.93
C ASP A 434 -1.17 5.77 -9.91
N VAL A 435 -1.25 6.66 -8.92
CA VAL A 435 -2.34 7.64 -8.75
C VAL A 435 -3.71 6.97 -8.68
N LYS A 436 -3.80 5.93 -7.86
CA LYS A 436 -5.03 5.20 -7.53
C LYS A 436 -5.32 5.25 -6.02
N PRO A 437 -5.54 6.44 -5.45
CA PRO A 437 -5.79 6.54 -4.01
C PRO A 437 -7.08 5.84 -3.62
N LEU A 438 -6.98 4.98 -2.62
CA LEU A 438 -8.08 4.23 -2.02
C LEU A 438 -7.76 3.95 -0.55
N ASP A 439 -8.69 4.28 0.34
CA ASP A 439 -8.55 3.94 1.75
C ASP A 439 -9.88 3.42 2.33
N ILE A 440 -9.76 2.47 3.23
CA ILE A 440 -10.88 1.88 3.96
C ILE A 440 -11.47 2.89 4.95
N ALA A 441 -10.62 3.72 5.57
CA ALA A 441 -11.06 4.73 6.49
C ALA A 441 -11.89 5.80 5.76
N LYS A 442 -13.17 5.87 6.11
CA LYS A 442 -14.13 6.78 5.50
C LYS A 442 -13.88 8.23 5.88
N ILE A 443 -14.30 9.14 5.03
CA ILE A 443 -14.36 10.58 5.33
C ILE A 443 -15.57 10.81 6.23
N ARG A 444 -15.35 11.27 7.48
CA ARG A 444 -16.41 11.53 8.46
C ARG A 444 -16.38 12.97 8.94
N LYS A 445 -17.55 13.54 9.17
CA LYS A 445 -17.70 14.88 9.76
C LYS A 445 -17.62 14.84 11.29
N ASP A 446 -18.23 13.81 11.89
CA ASP A 446 -18.24 13.55 13.33
C ASP A 446 -18.24 12.04 13.59
N GLU A 447 -18.21 11.63 14.87
CA GLU A 447 -18.16 10.22 15.29
C GLU A 447 -19.42 9.42 14.92
N LYS A 448 -20.56 10.09 14.77
CA LYS A 448 -21.87 9.48 14.46
C LYS A 448 -22.12 9.38 12.95
N ASP A 449 -21.29 10.05 12.14
CA ASP A 449 -21.41 10.03 10.68
C ASP A 449 -21.02 8.67 10.13
N ILE A 450 -21.88 8.07 9.28
CA ILE A 450 -21.58 6.83 8.55
C ILE A 450 -20.36 7.01 7.64
N GLY A 451 -20.10 8.24 7.22
CA GLY A 451 -18.97 8.64 6.40
C GLY A 451 -19.10 8.28 4.93
N LEU A 452 -18.38 9.04 4.11
CA LEU A 452 -18.25 8.83 2.67
C LEU A 452 -16.99 8.00 2.37
N SER A 453 -17.05 7.14 1.37
CA SER A 453 -15.87 6.38 0.92
C SER A 453 -14.75 7.31 0.47
N TYR A 454 -13.51 6.97 0.85
CA TYR A 454 -12.31 7.61 0.33
C TYR A 454 -11.84 6.82 -0.89
N ASP A 455 -12.50 7.05 -2.03
CA ASP A 455 -12.29 6.31 -3.27
C ASP A 455 -12.14 7.23 -4.48
N ALA A 456 -11.63 6.66 -5.56
CA ALA A 456 -11.52 7.23 -6.91
C ALA A 456 -11.65 8.78 -6.97
N VAL A 457 -12.83 9.31 -7.24
CA VAL A 457 -13.03 10.74 -7.50
C VAL A 457 -12.73 11.61 -6.27
N ARG A 458 -13.19 11.18 -5.07
CA ARG A 458 -12.98 11.95 -3.83
C ARG A 458 -11.54 11.93 -3.39
N ALA A 459 -10.92 10.77 -3.47
CA ALA A 459 -9.52 10.59 -3.10
C ALA A 459 -8.58 11.32 -4.05
N LEU A 460 -8.86 11.31 -5.38
CA LEU A 460 -8.12 12.09 -6.36
C LEU A 460 -8.27 13.59 -6.15
N ALA A 461 -9.50 14.07 -5.88
CA ALA A 461 -9.74 15.49 -5.61
C ALA A 461 -9.01 15.96 -4.34
N ASP A 462 -8.98 15.13 -3.30
CA ASP A 462 -8.26 15.36 -2.06
C ASP A 462 -6.75 15.42 -2.29
N THR A 463 -6.18 14.44 -3.00
CA THR A 463 -4.76 14.43 -3.37
C THR A 463 -4.38 15.66 -4.21
N ALA A 464 -5.20 16.01 -5.19
CA ALA A 464 -4.99 17.20 -6.02
C ALA A 464 -5.06 18.51 -5.19
N HIS A 465 -5.91 18.54 -4.16
CA HIS A 465 -5.98 19.67 -3.23
C HIS A 465 -4.67 19.83 -2.44
N GLU A 466 -4.14 18.74 -1.88
CA GLU A 466 -2.89 18.77 -1.11
C GLU A 466 -1.67 19.08 -1.98
N VAL A 467 -1.61 18.56 -3.19
CA VAL A 467 -0.57 18.91 -4.17
C VAL A 467 -0.59 20.41 -4.48
N ARG A 468 -1.79 20.97 -4.77
CA ARG A 468 -1.92 22.43 -5.01
C ARG A 468 -1.54 23.26 -3.79
N ARG A 469 -1.88 22.78 -2.59
CA ARG A 469 -1.52 23.44 -1.34
C ARG A 469 -0.01 23.51 -1.13
N LEU A 470 0.72 22.42 -1.40
CA LEU A 470 2.19 22.42 -1.33
C LEU A 470 2.80 23.38 -2.36
N ARG A 471 2.29 23.37 -3.60
CA ARG A 471 2.74 24.29 -4.66
C ARG A 471 2.50 25.76 -4.30
N ALA A 472 1.34 26.07 -3.71
CA ALA A 472 1.03 27.42 -3.22
C ALA A 472 1.99 27.87 -2.11
N ASN A 473 2.57 26.93 -1.34
CA ASN A 473 3.61 27.18 -0.35
C ASN A 473 5.03 27.18 -0.95
N GLY A 474 5.19 27.24 -2.26
CA GLY A 474 6.47 27.29 -2.94
C GLY A 474 7.19 25.94 -3.03
N ILE A 475 6.53 24.82 -2.75
CA ILE A 475 7.11 23.47 -2.86
C ILE A 475 6.58 22.81 -4.13
N PRO A 476 7.35 22.72 -5.23
CA PRO A 476 6.98 21.93 -6.40
C PRO A 476 6.76 20.47 -6.04
N VAL A 477 5.72 19.89 -6.64
CA VAL A 477 5.38 18.48 -6.51
C VAL A 477 5.38 17.87 -7.89
N LEU A 478 6.27 16.89 -8.10
CA LEU A 478 6.46 16.17 -9.34
C LEU A 478 5.99 14.72 -9.16
N CYS A 479 5.56 14.08 -10.24
CA CYS A 479 5.19 12.67 -10.20
C CYS A 479 5.94 11.85 -11.23
N VAL A 480 6.59 10.77 -10.77
CA VAL A 480 7.01 9.67 -11.63
C VAL A 480 5.90 8.64 -11.62
N PHE A 481 5.12 8.63 -12.68
CA PHE A 481 3.93 7.81 -12.80
C PHE A 481 4.30 6.34 -13.05
N THR A 482 3.90 5.46 -12.15
CA THR A 482 4.18 4.02 -12.20
C THR A 482 2.99 3.19 -12.70
N GLY A 483 1.84 3.82 -12.94
CA GLY A 483 0.59 3.17 -13.32
C GLY A 483 0.48 2.83 -14.81
N GLU A 484 -0.70 2.37 -15.19
CA GLU A 484 -1.07 2.00 -16.56
C GLU A 484 -1.69 3.19 -17.31
N ASP A 485 -1.78 3.08 -18.65
CA ASP A 485 -2.27 4.16 -19.52
C ASP A 485 -3.69 4.63 -19.15
N GLU A 486 -4.53 3.75 -18.66
CA GLU A 486 -5.90 4.03 -18.21
C GLU A 486 -5.97 5.07 -17.08
N ASN A 487 -4.91 5.17 -16.27
CA ASN A 487 -4.85 6.08 -15.13
C ASN A 487 -4.14 7.41 -15.42
N LEU A 488 -3.72 7.65 -16.65
CA LEU A 488 -3.14 8.94 -17.06
C LEU A 488 -4.07 10.15 -16.83
N PRO A 489 -5.40 10.05 -17.03
CA PRO A 489 -6.30 11.14 -16.68
C PRO A 489 -6.24 11.51 -15.19
N SER A 490 -6.12 10.52 -14.29
CA SER A 490 -5.95 10.74 -12.85
C SER A 490 -4.64 11.46 -12.54
N ALA A 491 -3.53 11.05 -13.17
CA ALA A 491 -2.24 11.73 -13.02
C ALA A 491 -2.31 13.19 -13.48
N ARG A 492 -2.98 13.47 -14.60
CA ARG A 492 -3.20 14.84 -15.10
C ARG A 492 -4.07 15.66 -14.15
N MET A 493 -5.10 15.06 -13.57
CA MET A 493 -5.97 15.74 -12.60
C MET A 493 -5.21 16.17 -11.35
N VAL A 494 -4.31 15.33 -10.85
CA VAL A 494 -3.57 15.57 -9.61
C VAL A 494 -2.35 16.46 -9.85
N TYR A 495 -1.53 16.15 -10.84
CA TYR A 495 -0.21 16.78 -11.04
C TYR A 495 -0.16 17.79 -12.19
N GLY A 496 -1.19 17.86 -13.06
CA GLY A 496 -1.21 18.73 -14.22
C GLY A 496 -0.23 18.26 -15.30
N GLN A 497 0.78 19.09 -15.58
CA GLN A 497 1.88 18.77 -16.50
C GLN A 497 3.13 18.23 -15.79
N ASP A 498 3.19 18.33 -14.47
CA ASP A 498 4.36 17.99 -13.67
C ASP A 498 4.42 16.49 -13.33
N PHE A 499 4.18 15.66 -14.33
CA PHE A 499 4.39 14.22 -14.20
C PHE A 499 5.04 13.63 -15.46
N VAL A 500 5.75 12.53 -15.25
CA VAL A 500 6.37 11.76 -16.31
C VAL A 500 6.00 10.30 -16.21
N ARG A 501 5.66 9.71 -17.36
CA ARG A 501 5.45 8.27 -17.51
C ARG A 501 6.69 7.61 -18.08
N ILE A 502 7.20 6.61 -17.39
CA ILE A 502 8.35 5.83 -17.84
C ILE A 502 7.89 4.57 -18.55
N ARG A 503 7.82 4.60 -19.88
CA ARG A 503 7.51 3.42 -20.71
C ARG A 503 8.73 2.53 -20.87
N ASP A 504 9.86 3.11 -21.22
CA ASP A 504 11.15 2.43 -21.34
C ASP A 504 12.14 2.97 -20.33
N PHE A 505 12.79 2.04 -19.63
CA PHE A 505 13.79 2.39 -18.63
C PHE A 505 15.03 3.08 -19.22
N SER A 506 15.31 2.93 -20.51
CA SER A 506 16.41 3.63 -21.19
C SER A 506 16.21 5.14 -21.23
N SER A 507 14.97 5.63 -21.27
CA SER A 507 14.60 7.04 -21.28
C SER A 507 14.36 7.61 -19.87
N PHE A 508 14.59 6.81 -18.80
CA PHE A 508 14.28 7.19 -17.43
C PHE A 508 15.00 8.47 -16.99
N ALA A 509 16.33 8.51 -17.16
CA ALA A 509 17.14 9.66 -16.77
C ALA A 509 16.74 10.93 -17.51
N ASP A 510 16.48 10.83 -18.82
CA ASP A 510 16.11 11.99 -19.65
C ASP A 510 14.74 12.53 -19.26
N ALA A 511 13.78 11.64 -19.01
CA ALA A 511 12.42 12.02 -18.66
C ALA A 511 12.34 12.64 -17.25
N VAL A 512 12.95 12.00 -16.25
CA VAL A 512 12.99 12.52 -14.86
C VAL A 512 13.91 13.75 -14.78
N GLY A 513 15.04 13.73 -15.46
CA GLY A 513 15.98 14.85 -15.50
C GLY A 513 15.30 16.11 -16.05
N LYS A 514 14.60 16.00 -17.19
CA LYS A 514 13.84 17.12 -17.74
C LYS A 514 12.82 17.68 -16.74
N LEU A 515 12.06 16.82 -16.08
CA LEU A 515 11.06 17.23 -15.11
C LEU A 515 11.68 18.02 -13.94
N ILE A 516 12.80 17.55 -13.39
CA ILE A 516 13.54 18.22 -12.32
C ILE A 516 14.12 19.56 -12.81
N ILE A 517 14.73 19.56 -13.98
CA ILE A 517 15.37 20.75 -14.59
C ILE A 517 14.35 21.84 -14.85
N ASP A 518 13.16 21.52 -15.39
CA ASP A 518 12.12 22.49 -15.66
C ASP A 518 11.66 23.19 -14.37
N GLN A 519 11.66 22.49 -13.23
CA GLN A 519 11.33 23.11 -11.94
C GLN A 519 12.48 23.96 -11.38
N ILE A 520 13.73 23.59 -11.61
CA ILE A 520 14.88 24.42 -11.24
C ILE A 520 14.86 25.73 -12.04
N LYS A 521 14.57 25.66 -13.34
CA LYS A 521 14.48 26.83 -14.23
C LYS A 521 13.34 27.77 -13.84
N ASN A 522 12.16 27.23 -13.57
CA ASN A 522 10.98 28.03 -13.24
C ASN A 522 11.11 28.81 -11.93
N ARG A 523 12.11 28.49 -11.10
CA ARG A 523 12.42 29.22 -9.86
C ARG A 523 13.43 30.35 -10.06
N ALA A 524 14.25 30.27 -11.08
CA ALA A 524 15.27 31.27 -11.37
C ALA A 524 14.72 32.49 -12.15
N VAL A 525 13.43 32.51 -12.43
CA VAL A 525 12.68 33.62 -13.04
C VAL A 525 11.79 34.28 -11.99
#